data_ceb232fb17f2683590ff21a138f07aee
#
_entry.id   ceb232fb17f2683590ff21a138f07aee
#
_cell.length_a   1.000
_cell.length_b   1.000
_cell.length_c   1.000
_cell.angle_alpha   90.00
_cell.angle_beta   90.00
_cell.angle_gamma   90.00
#
_symmetry.space_group_name_H-M   'P 1'
#
loop_
_entity.id
_entity.type
_entity.pdbx_description
1 polymer ?
#
loop_
_entity_poly.entity_id
_entity_poly.type
_entity_poly.pdbx_seq_one_letter_code
_entity_poly.pdbx_strand_id
1 'polypeptide(L)'
;YGVLFACIIGIPIGIFIAKYRRLSWPVITIANIIQTVPAIAMLAILMLAMGLGPTTVVVTVFLYSLLPIIKNTYTGIVEVDENIKDAGKGMGMTGNQILRMIELPLSLSVIIGGVRIALVVAIGIVAIGSFIGAPTLGDIIIRGTNSTDGTTFILAGAIPIALIAIIIDIGLRYLEKRLDPTRKNKKDSMQEHQVQKLH
;
A
#
# COMPACT_ATOMS: atom_id res chain seq x y z
N TYR A 1 -7.43 -1.46 11.39
CA TYR A 1 -7.95 -2.82 11.09
C TYR A 1 -8.08 -3.06 9.58
N GLY A 2 -8.74 -2.18 8.79
CA GLY A 2 -8.98 -2.39 7.34
C GLY A 2 -7.72 -2.70 6.54
N VAL A 3 -6.65 -1.91 6.71
CA VAL A 3 -5.35 -2.15 6.05
C VAL A 3 -4.70 -3.46 6.52
N LEU A 4 -4.84 -3.81 7.81
CA LEU A 4 -4.31 -5.06 8.33
C LEU A 4 -4.95 -6.28 7.64
N PHE A 5 -6.29 -6.29 7.54
CA PHE A 5 -7.00 -7.33 6.80
C PHE A 5 -6.60 -7.35 5.31
N ALA A 6 -6.41 -6.17 4.72
CA ALA A 6 -5.95 -6.08 3.33
C ALA A 6 -4.52 -6.64 3.16
N CYS A 7 -3.62 -6.49 4.13
CA CYS A 7 -2.30 -7.12 4.11
C CYS A 7 -2.41 -8.65 4.23
N ILE A 8 -3.23 -9.15 5.18
CA ILE A 8 -3.39 -10.60 5.42
C ILE A 8 -3.95 -11.31 4.17
N ILE A 9 -4.81 -10.66 3.41
CA ILE A 9 -5.45 -11.22 2.22
C ILE A 9 -4.68 -10.83 0.95
N GLY A 10 -4.31 -9.56 0.80
CA GLY A 10 -3.72 -9.01 -0.41
C GLY A 10 -2.30 -9.50 -0.69
N ILE A 11 -1.46 -9.65 0.35
CA ILE A 11 -0.09 -10.17 0.15
C ILE A 11 -0.12 -11.62 -0.35
N PRO A 12 -0.85 -12.57 0.26
CA PRO A 12 -0.98 -13.93 -0.28
C PRO A 12 -1.56 -13.98 -1.69
N ILE A 13 -2.56 -13.15 -2.01
CA ILE A 13 -3.11 -13.04 -3.36
C ILE A 13 -2.03 -12.54 -4.34
N GLY A 14 -1.28 -11.50 -3.99
CA GLY A 14 -0.19 -10.97 -4.80
C GLY A 14 0.89 -12.02 -5.10
N ILE A 15 1.29 -12.80 -4.08
CA ILE A 15 2.22 -13.94 -4.23
C ILE A 15 1.63 -15.00 -5.13
N PHE A 16 0.36 -15.35 -4.96
CA PHE A 16 -0.31 -16.37 -5.74
C PHE A 16 -0.37 -16.00 -7.23
N ILE A 17 -0.76 -14.77 -7.56
CA ILE A 17 -0.82 -14.30 -8.95
C ILE A 17 0.57 -14.09 -9.56
N ALA A 18 1.61 -13.85 -8.76
CA ALA A 18 2.99 -13.83 -9.24
C ALA A 18 3.44 -15.23 -9.69
N LYS A 19 3.03 -16.28 -8.97
CA LYS A 19 3.28 -17.67 -9.36
C LYS A 19 2.45 -18.10 -10.57
N TYR A 20 1.19 -17.66 -10.67
CA TYR A 20 0.26 -18.02 -11.76
C TYR A 20 -0.07 -16.77 -12.60
N ARG A 21 0.89 -16.30 -13.38
CA ARG A 21 0.83 -15.03 -14.16
C ARG A 21 -0.46 -14.85 -15.00
N ARG A 22 -1.10 -15.94 -15.43
CA ARG A 22 -2.39 -15.87 -16.17
C ARG A 22 -3.52 -15.26 -15.35
N LEU A 23 -3.45 -15.36 -14.01
CA LEU A 23 -4.47 -14.83 -13.11
C LEU A 23 -4.19 -13.37 -12.71
N SER A 24 -3.00 -12.82 -13.02
CA SER A 24 -2.66 -11.46 -12.64
C SER A 24 -3.57 -10.42 -13.29
N TRP A 25 -3.85 -10.57 -14.60
CA TRP A 25 -4.71 -9.64 -15.31
C TRP A 25 -6.13 -9.54 -14.71
N PRO A 26 -6.92 -10.62 -14.56
CA PRO A 26 -8.27 -10.51 -14.01
C PRO A 26 -8.28 -10.04 -12.55
N VAL A 27 -7.37 -10.51 -11.70
CA VAL A 27 -7.32 -10.11 -10.27
C VAL A 27 -6.99 -8.62 -10.13
N ILE A 28 -5.97 -8.14 -10.82
CA ILE A 28 -5.58 -6.72 -10.78
C ILE A 28 -6.69 -5.86 -11.41
N THR A 29 -7.34 -6.32 -12.47
CA THR A 29 -8.44 -5.60 -13.12
C THR A 29 -9.63 -5.45 -12.17
N ILE A 30 -10.03 -6.50 -11.45
CA ILE A 30 -11.11 -6.42 -10.46
C ILE A 30 -10.75 -5.41 -9.36
N ALA A 31 -9.53 -5.48 -8.82
CA ALA A 31 -9.08 -4.54 -7.81
C ALA A 31 -9.01 -3.09 -8.34
N ASN A 32 -8.62 -2.88 -9.60
CA ASN A 32 -8.66 -1.58 -10.25
C ASN A 32 -10.10 -1.05 -10.36
N ILE A 33 -11.06 -1.89 -10.79
CA ILE A 33 -12.48 -1.49 -10.90
C ILE A 33 -13.00 -1.00 -9.55
N ILE A 34 -12.67 -1.68 -8.45
CA ILE A 34 -13.07 -1.26 -7.10
C ILE A 34 -12.53 0.14 -6.80
N GLN A 35 -11.31 0.45 -7.18
CA GLN A 35 -10.70 1.77 -6.93
C GLN A 35 -11.21 2.88 -7.86
N THR A 36 -11.87 2.57 -8.98
CA THR A 36 -12.47 3.60 -9.84
C THR A 36 -13.72 4.24 -9.22
N VAL A 37 -14.37 3.53 -8.30
CA VAL A 37 -15.51 4.08 -7.56
C VAL A 37 -14.99 5.17 -6.61
N PRO A 38 -15.54 6.39 -6.59
CA PRO A 38 -15.15 7.40 -5.61
C PRO A 38 -15.35 6.90 -4.16
N ALA A 39 -14.40 7.18 -3.24
CA ALA A 39 -14.46 6.66 -1.88
C ALA A 39 -15.76 7.02 -1.14
N ILE A 40 -16.25 8.24 -1.34
CA ILE A 40 -17.51 8.67 -0.74
C ILE A 40 -18.71 7.88 -1.29
N ALA A 41 -18.72 7.53 -2.56
CA ALA A 41 -19.75 6.70 -3.17
C ALA A 41 -19.70 5.27 -2.64
N MET A 42 -18.50 4.70 -2.47
CA MET A 42 -18.32 3.38 -1.88
C MET A 42 -18.82 3.34 -0.42
N LEU A 43 -18.49 4.37 0.36
CA LEU A 43 -19.01 4.51 1.73
C LEU A 43 -20.53 4.54 1.73
N ALA A 44 -21.17 5.29 0.84
CA ALA A 44 -22.63 5.37 0.74
C ALA A 44 -23.25 4.03 0.32
N ILE A 45 -22.67 3.32 -0.65
CA ILE A 45 -23.16 2.00 -1.09
C ILE A 45 -23.06 0.99 0.04
N LEU A 46 -21.92 0.90 0.71
CA LEU A 46 -21.71 -0.05 1.80
C LEU A 46 -22.57 0.30 3.03
N MET A 47 -22.84 1.59 3.27
CA MET A 47 -23.73 2.03 4.32
C MET A 47 -25.15 1.48 4.15
N LEU A 48 -25.65 1.33 2.92
CA LEU A 48 -26.97 0.75 2.66
C LEU A 48 -27.06 -0.72 3.12
N ALA A 49 -25.95 -1.45 3.05
CA ALA A 49 -25.91 -2.87 3.42
C ALA A 49 -25.48 -3.09 4.87
N MET A 50 -24.58 -2.27 5.41
CA MET A 50 -23.91 -2.48 6.70
C MET A 50 -24.32 -1.46 7.76
N GLY A 51 -25.06 -0.43 7.38
CA GLY A 51 -25.46 0.67 8.26
C GLY A 51 -24.36 1.74 8.43
N LEU A 52 -24.69 2.72 9.28
CA LEU A 52 -23.80 3.82 9.66
C LEU A 52 -22.70 3.35 10.61
N GLY A 53 -21.55 3.99 10.56
CA GLY A 53 -20.53 3.87 11.60
C GLY A 53 -19.18 3.27 11.16
N PRO A 54 -18.32 2.95 12.14
CA PRO A 54 -16.93 2.57 11.89
C PRO A 54 -16.74 1.29 11.06
N THR A 55 -17.67 0.33 11.17
CA THR A 55 -17.57 -0.96 10.45
C THR A 55 -17.57 -0.75 8.95
N THR A 56 -18.47 0.11 8.45
CA THR A 56 -18.56 0.45 7.02
C THR A 56 -17.28 1.14 6.52
N VAL A 57 -16.69 2.01 7.34
CA VAL A 57 -15.39 2.65 7.05
C VAL A 57 -14.27 1.61 6.97
N VAL A 58 -14.22 0.67 7.92
CA VAL A 58 -13.19 -0.39 7.93
C VAL A 58 -13.26 -1.26 6.67
N VAL A 59 -14.46 -1.63 6.22
CA VAL A 59 -14.65 -2.41 4.99
C VAL A 59 -14.27 -1.59 3.76
N THR A 60 -14.62 -0.32 3.71
CA THR A 60 -14.20 0.57 2.62
C THR A 60 -12.69 0.68 2.55
N VAL A 61 -12.02 0.94 3.67
CA VAL A 61 -10.55 0.97 3.77
C VAL A 61 -9.95 -0.36 3.32
N PHE A 62 -10.52 -1.49 3.73
CA PHE A 62 -10.06 -2.81 3.29
C PHE A 62 -10.09 -2.95 1.77
N LEU A 63 -11.21 -2.64 1.12
CA LEU A 63 -11.37 -2.76 -0.33
C LEU A 63 -10.38 -1.86 -1.09
N TYR A 64 -10.22 -0.61 -0.66
CA TYR A 64 -9.30 0.33 -1.32
C TYR A 64 -7.83 0.00 -1.08
N SER A 65 -7.51 -0.68 0.02
CA SER A 65 -6.15 -1.11 0.33
C SER A 65 -5.71 -2.34 -0.46
N LEU A 66 -6.65 -3.14 -0.97
CA LEU A 66 -6.33 -4.38 -1.69
C LEU A 66 -5.50 -4.13 -2.94
N LEU A 67 -5.88 -3.15 -3.79
CA LEU A 67 -5.16 -2.91 -5.04
C LEU A 67 -3.69 -2.56 -4.84
N PRO A 68 -3.31 -1.51 -4.05
CA PRO A 68 -1.90 -1.18 -3.89
C PRO A 68 -1.10 -2.32 -3.27
N ILE A 69 -1.69 -3.10 -2.35
CA ILE A 69 -1.01 -4.23 -1.72
C ILE A 69 -0.82 -5.38 -2.70
N ILE A 70 -1.88 -5.82 -3.40
CA ILE A 70 -1.82 -6.92 -4.37
C ILE A 70 -0.86 -6.55 -5.51
N LYS A 71 -1.02 -5.36 -6.09
CA LYS A 71 -0.24 -4.91 -7.23
C LYS A 71 1.25 -4.79 -6.89
N ASN A 72 1.59 -4.15 -5.77
CA ASN A 72 2.99 -4.00 -5.39
C ASN A 72 3.62 -5.34 -4.98
N THR A 73 2.87 -6.24 -4.35
CA THR A 73 3.35 -7.60 -4.06
C THR A 73 3.64 -8.36 -5.35
N TYR A 74 2.71 -8.33 -6.30
CA TYR A 74 2.89 -8.96 -7.61
C TYR A 74 4.10 -8.37 -8.36
N THR A 75 4.16 -7.05 -8.49
CA THR A 75 5.22 -6.34 -9.20
C THR A 75 6.57 -6.60 -8.56
N GLY A 76 6.67 -6.49 -7.24
CA GLY A 76 7.93 -6.72 -6.51
C GLY A 76 8.50 -8.11 -6.73
N ILE A 77 7.64 -9.15 -6.81
CA ILE A 77 8.09 -10.54 -7.06
C ILE A 77 8.48 -10.73 -8.53
N VAL A 78 7.68 -10.19 -9.45
CA VAL A 78 7.90 -10.40 -10.90
C VAL A 78 9.14 -9.65 -11.39
N GLU A 79 9.43 -8.48 -10.84
CA GLU A 79 10.55 -7.61 -11.22
C GLU A 79 11.91 -8.04 -10.61
N VAL A 80 11.97 -9.09 -9.80
CA VAL A 80 13.24 -9.66 -9.36
C VAL A 80 14.05 -10.12 -10.57
N ASP A 81 15.33 -9.73 -10.61
CA ASP A 81 16.25 -10.01 -11.72
C ASP A 81 16.25 -11.50 -12.08
N GLU A 82 16.01 -11.78 -13.37
CA GLU A 82 15.95 -13.14 -13.90
C GLU A 82 17.30 -13.87 -13.76
N ASN A 83 18.43 -13.15 -13.86
CA ASN A 83 19.75 -13.75 -13.67
C ASN A 83 19.92 -14.33 -12.25
N ILE A 84 19.36 -13.66 -11.22
CA ILE A 84 19.40 -14.15 -9.84
C ILE A 84 18.53 -15.41 -9.71
N LYS A 85 17.38 -15.44 -10.35
CA LYS A 85 16.49 -16.61 -10.37
C LYS A 85 17.12 -17.77 -11.11
N ASP A 86 17.79 -17.51 -12.23
CA ASP A 86 18.48 -18.54 -13.01
C ASP A 86 19.71 -19.10 -12.29
N ALA A 87 20.45 -18.26 -11.58
CA ALA A 87 21.52 -18.73 -10.70
C ALA A 87 20.98 -19.68 -9.61
N GLY A 88 19.82 -19.34 -9.01
CA GLY A 88 19.12 -20.22 -8.08
C GLY A 88 18.73 -21.57 -8.70
N LYS A 89 18.17 -21.54 -9.93
CA LYS A 89 17.82 -22.77 -10.69
C LYS A 89 19.08 -23.62 -10.97
N GLY A 90 20.19 -22.96 -11.37
CA GLY A 90 21.47 -23.62 -11.64
C GLY A 90 22.06 -24.31 -10.41
N MET A 91 21.78 -23.81 -9.20
CA MET A 91 22.12 -24.44 -7.92
C MET A 91 21.14 -25.56 -7.51
N GLY A 92 20.15 -25.89 -8.34
CA GLY A 92 19.17 -26.95 -8.05
C GLY A 92 18.01 -26.52 -7.13
N MET A 93 17.78 -25.20 -6.92
CA MET A 93 16.66 -24.73 -6.12
C MET A 93 15.32 -25.01 -6.79
N THR A 94 14.37 -25.51 -6.02
CA THR A 94 12.98 -25.65 -6.47
C THR A 94 12.30 -24.28 -6.57
N GLY A 95 11.24 -24.16 -7.40
CA GLY A 95 10.51 -22.90 -7.55
C GLY A 95 9.98 -22.31 -6.22
N ASN A 96 9.62 -23.15 -5.26
CA ASN A 96 9.21 -22.68 -3.93
C ASN A 96 10.39 -22.15 -3.09
N GLN A 97 11.58 -22.73 -3.27
CA GLN A 97 12.81 -22.24 -2.63
C GLN A 97 13.21 -20.89 -3.24
N ILE A 98 13.17 -20.75 -4.56
CA ILE A 98 13.41 -19.49 -5.26
C ILE A 98 12.44 -18.40 -4.76
N LEU A 99 11.14 -18.70 -4.69
CA LEU A 99 10.14 -17.76 -4.20
C LEU A 99 10.45 -17.31 -2.76
N ARG A 100 10.73 -18.23 -1.85
CA ARG A 100 10.90 -17.92 -0.41
C ARG A 100 12.27 -17.34 -0.06
N MET A 101 13.32 -17.78 -0.73
CA MET A 101 14.70 -17.44 -0.37
C MET A 101 15.29 -16.32 -1.25
N ILE A 102 14.72 -16.07 -2.42
CA ILE A 102 15.20 -15.06 -3.38
C ILE A 102 14.13 -14.00 -3.62
N GLU A 103 12.98 -14.38 -4.21
CA GLU A 103 11.99 -13.42 -4.69
C GLU A 103 11.33 -12.63 -3.54
N LEU A 104 10.85 -13.30 -2.49
CA LEU A 104 10.19 -12.62 -1.36
C LEU A 104 11.13 -11.68 -0.61
N PRO A 105 12.36 -12.07 -0.22
CA PRO A 105 13.27 -11.14 0.45
C PRO A 105 13.64 -9.92 -0.41
N LEU A 106 13.83 -10.11 -1.72
CA LEU A 106 14.16 -9.02 -2.64
C LEU A 106 12.97 -8.11 -2.94
N SER A 107 11.75 -8.62 -2.85
CA SER A 107 10.51 -7.86 -3.09
C SER A 107 9.97 -7.11 -1.85
N LEU A 108 10.51 -7.35 -0.66
CA LEU A 108 9.99 -6.79 0.59
C LEU A 108 9.87 -5.26 0.58
N SER A 109 10.83 -4.55 0.02
CA SER A 109 10.80 -3.10 -0.09
C SER A 109 9.61 -2.61 -0.92
N VAL A 110 9.34 -3.28 -2.05
CA VAL A 110 8.21 -2.95 -2.93
C VAL A 110 6.87 -3.31 -2.27
N ILE A 111 6.80 -4.44 -1.57
CA ILE A 111 5.60 -4.84 -0.81
C ILE A 111 5.28 -3.79 0.27
N ILE A 112 6.28 -3.34 1.03
CA ILE A 112 6.10 -2.29 2.04
C ILE A 112 5.69 -0.96 1.40
N GLY A 113 6.21 -0.63 0.22
CA GLY A 113 5.74 0.49 -0.58
C GLY A 113 4.24 0.42 -0.88
N GLY A 114 3.73 -0.77 -1.22
CA GLY A 114 2.30 -1.02 -1.40
C GLY A 114 1.48 -0.80 -0.13
N VAL A 115 1.96 -1.29 1.01
CA VAL A 115 1.33 -1.08 2.32
C VAL A 115 1.33 0.40 2.71
N ARG A 116 2.42 1.12 2.41
CA ARG A 116 2.53 2.57 2.63
C ARG A 116 1.47 3.34 1.85
N ILE A 117 1.32 3.06 0.56
CA ILE A 117 0.28 3.66 -0.28
C ILE A 117 -1.11 3.38 0.30
N ALA A 118 -1.38 2.12 0.68
CA ALA A 118 -2.64 1.72 1.28
C ALA A 118 -2.96 2.49 2.58
N LEU A 119 -1.97 2.70 3.44
CA LEU A 119 -2.14 3.44 4.70
C LEU A 119 -2.43 4.92 4.46
N VAL A 120 -1.73 5.56 3.52
CA VAL A 120 -1.99 6.97 3.18
C VAL A 120 -3.41 7.15 2.63
N VAL A 121 -3.84 6.26 1.73
CA VAL A 121 -5.21 6.26 1.19
C VAL A 121 -6.23 6.01 2.30
N ALA A 122 -5.94 5.07 3.21
CA ALA A 122 -6.82 4.75 4.35
C ALA A 122 -7.06 5.95 5.26
N ILE A 123 -6.05 6.78 5.53
CA ILE A 123 -6.21 7.98 6.36
C ILE A 123 -7.22 8.95 5.72
N GLY A 124 -7.14 9.15 4.41
CA GLY A 124 -8.12 9.97 3.68
C GLY A 124 -9.55 9.41 3.76
N ILE A 125 -9.71 8.09 3.58
CA ILE A 125 -11.03 7.44 3.68
C ILE A 125 -11.58 7.52 5.09
N VAL A 126 -10.75 7.33 6.12
CA VAL A 126 -11.16 7.47 7.53
C VAL A 126 -11.63 8.90 7.83
N ALA A 127 -10.94 9.92 7.30
CA ALA A 127 -11.38 11.31 7.46
C ALA A 127 -12.77 11.56 6.84
N ILE A 128 -13.03 11.00 5.65
CA ILE A 128 -14.33 11.09 4.98
C ILE A 128 -15.38 10.23 5.71
N GLY A 129 -14.99 9.22 6.46
CA GLY A 129 -15.88 8.33 7.19
C GLY A 129 -16.79 9.04 8.21
N SER A 130 -16.44 10.26 8.63
CA SER A 130 -17.30 11.09 9.48
C SER A 130 -18.65 11.44 8.83
N PHE A 131 -18.74 11.51 7.50
CA PHE A 131 -20.01 11.71 6.79
C PHE A 131 -21.04 10.59 7.02
N ILE A 132 -20.58 9.41 7.41
CA ILE A 132 -21.44 8.26 7.74
C ILE A 132 -21.45 7.96 9.24
N GLY A 133 -21.15 8.94 10.08
CA GLY A 133 -21.25 8.84 11.55
C GLY A 133 -20.12 8.05 12.21
N ALA A 134 -19.00 7.82 11.53
CA ALA A 134 -17.82 7.29 12.18
C ALA A 134 -17.08 8.41 12.95
N PRO A 135 -16.79 8.25 14.27
CA PRO A 135 -16.13 9.27 15.07
C PRO A 135 -14.67 9.40 14.64
N THR A 136 -14.36 10.41 13.85
CA THR A 136 -13.02 10.67 13.32
C THR A 136 -12.66 12.14 13.41
N LEU A 137 -11.38 12.48 13.17
CA LEU A 137 -10.96 13.89 13.08
C LEU A 137 -11.65 14.64 11.92
N GLY A 138 -12.25 13.93 10.98
CA GLY A 138 -13.07 14.51 9.92
C GLY A 138 -14.34 15.21 10.44
N ASP A 139 -14.85 14.84 11.62
CA ASP A 139 -16.00 15.51 12.24
C ASP A 139 -15.71 17.00 12.48
N ILE A 140 -14.48 17.34 12.86
CA ILE A 140 -14.07 18.73 13.09
C ILE A 140 -14.12 19.50 11.76
N ILE A 141 -13.68 18.87 10.66
CA ILE A 141 -13.72 19.47 9.32
C ILE A 141 -15.17 19.72 8.90
N ILE A 142 -16.05 18.71 9.07
CA ILE A 142 -17.47 18.83 8.72
C ILE A 142 -18.16 19.94 9.53
N ARG A 143 -17.86 20.05 10.83
CA ARG A 143 -18.38 21.15 11.65
C ARG A 143 -17.93 22.51 11.12
N GLY A 144 -16.67 22.60 10.67
CA GLY A 144 -16.16 23.82 10.04
C GLY A 144 -16.87 24.18 8.74
N THR A 145 -17.18 23.20 7.88
CA THR A 145 -17.88 23.47 6.61
C THR A 145 -19.32 23.95 6.83
N ASN A 146 -19.91 23.66 7.97
CA ASN A 146 -21.27 24.06 8.35
C ASN A 146 -21.33 25.32 9.25
N SER A 147 -20.20 26.00 9.51
CA SER A 147 -20.09 27.15 10.38
C SER A 147 -19.70 28.40 9.58
N THR A 148 -20.25 29.58 9.95
CA THR A 148 -19.93 30.86 9.29
C THR A 148 -18.45 31.23 9.44
N ASP A 149 -17.81 30.89 10.59
CA ASP A 149 -16.39 31.08 10.89
C ASP A 149 -15.61 29.76 10.88
N GLY A 150 -15.93 28.90 9.94
CA GLY A 150 -15.48 27.51 9.90
C GLY A 150 -14.00 27.28 9.63
N THR A 151 -13.26 28.28 9.14
CA THR A 151 -11.85 28.13 8.74
C THR A 151 -10.98 27.54 9.86
N THR A 152 -11.16 28.02 11.11
CA THR A 152 -10.41 27.53 12.26
C THR A 152 -10.67 26.04 12.54
N PHE A 153 -11.94 25.59 12.45
CA PHE A 153 -12.31 24.21 12.62
C PHE A 153 -11.79 23.32 11.48
N ILE A 154 -11.87 23.79 10.23
CA ILE A 154 -11.33 23.06 9.09
C ILE A 154 -9.83 22.84 9.25
N LEU A 155 -9.07 23.88 9.61
CA LEU A 155 -7.63 23.77 9.85
C LEU A 155 -7.31 22.88 11.05
N ALA A 156 -8.09 23.03 12.14
CA ALA A 156 -7.92 22.21 13.35
C ALA A 156 -8.15 20.71 13.10
N GLY A 157 -8.97 20.33 12.14
CA GLY A 157 -9.16 18.94 11.72
C GLY A 157 -8.14 18.50 10.66
N ALA A 158 -7.89 19.33 9.64
CA ALA A 158 -7.05 18.97 8.51
C ALA A 158 -5.55 18.86 8.86
N ILE A 159 -5.02 19.78 9.70
CA ILE A 159 -3.60 19.78 10.08
C ILE A 159 -3.20 18.49 10.83
N PRO A 160 -3.92 18.03 11.88
CA PRO A 160 -3.58 16.77 12.54
C PRO A 160 -3.67 15.56 11.61
N ILE A 161 -4.68 15.49 10.73
CA ILE A 161 -4.81 14.40 9.76
C ILE A 161 -3.58 14.38 8.83
N ALA A 162 -3.20 15.53 8.28
CA ALA A 162 -2.03 15.65 7.42
C ALA A 162 -0.72 15.28 8.15
N LEU A 163 -0.55 15.73 9.40
CA LEU A 163 0.61 15.37 10.21
C LEU A 163 0.70 13.87 10.47
N ILE A 164 -0.41 13.22 10.82
CA ILE A 164 -0.46 11.76 11.01
C ILE A 164 -0.09 11.05 9.70
N ALA A 165 -0.63 11.49 8.57
CA ALA A 165 -0.32 10.90 7.27
C ALA A 165 1.18 11.03 6.93
N ILE A 166 1.77 12.21 7.14
CA ILE A 166 3.19 12.47 6.90
C ILE A 166 4.08 11.62 7.81
N ILE A 167 3.77 11.53 9.10
CA ILE A 167 4.54 10.74 10.07
C ILE A 167 4.54 9.27 9.67
N ILE A 168 3.38 8.72 9.30
CA ILE A 168 3.23 7.33 8.85
C ILE A 168 3.99 7.11 7.54
N ASP A 169 3.88 8.03 6.56
CA ASP A 169 4.59 7.94 5.28
C ASP A 169 6.11 7.93 5.48
N ILE A 170 6.62 8.86 6.29
CA ILE A 170 8.07 8.95 6.58
C ILE A 170 8.55 7.70 7.32
N GLY A 171 7.81 7.22 8.32
CA GLY A 171 8.16 6.02 9.09
C GLY A 171 8.24 4.78 8.21
N LEU A 172 7.24 4.58 7.35
CA LEU A 172 7.22 3.45 6.41
C LEU A 172 8.27 3.58 5.31
N ARG A 173 8.54 4.78 4.81
CA ARG A 173 9.63 5.05 3.87
C ARG A 173 10.99 4.70 4.48
N TYR A 174 11.19 4.98 5.75
CA TYR A 174 12.42 4.60 6.45
C TYR A 174 12.55 3.07 6.57
N LEU A 175 11.45 2.38 6.87
CA LEU A 175 11.38 0.92 6.93
C LEU A 175 11.64 0.28 5.55
N GLU A 176 10.99 0.80 4.50
CA GLU A 176 11.19 0.42 3.09
C GLU A 176 12.67 0.52 2.70
N LYS A 177 13.32 1.65 3.03
CA LYS A 177 14.75 1.85 2.75
C LYS A 177 15.68 0.93 3.53
N ARG A 178 15.30 0.51 4.73
CA ARG A 178 16.10 -0.45 5.52
C ARG A 178 16.02 -1.86 4.98
N LEU A 179 14.88 -2.22 4.39
CA LEU A 179 14.59 -3.54 3.86
C LEU A 179 14.90 -3.68 2.37
N ASP A 180 15.42 -2.63 1.73
CA ASP A 180 15.89 -2.66 0.35
C ASP A 180 17.32 -3.24 0.27
N PRO A 181 17.48 -4.52 -0.12
CA PRO A 181 18.77 -5.18 -0.20
C PRO A 181 19.61 -4.69 -1.40
N THR A 182 18.97 -4.08 -2.43
CA THR A 182 19.64 -3.66 -3.67
C THR A 182 20.45 -2.39 -3.48
N ARG A 183 20.23 -1.66 -2.39
CA ARG A 183 20.88 -0.37 -2.11
C ARG A 183 22.37 -0.49 -1.77
N LYS A 184 22.82 -1.64 -1.24
CA LYS A 184 24.25 -1.88 -0.98
C LYS A 184 25.04 -2.00 -2.29
N ASN A 185 24.57 -2.82 -3.22
CA ASN A 185 25.24 -3.03 -4.51
C ASN A 185 25.34 -1.76 -5.37
N LYS A 186 24.33 -0.87 -5.31
CA LYS A 186 24.32 0.37 -6.10
C LYS A 186 25.31 1.41 -5.57
N LYS A 187 25.67 1.37 -4.29
CA LYS A 187 26.73 2.22 -3.73
C LYS A 187 28.13 1.73 -4.15
N ASP A 188 28.33 0.43 -4.13
CA ASP A 188 29.61 -0.17 -4.48
C ASP A 188 29.91 0.00 -5.98
N SER A 189 28.93 -0.21 -6.86
CA SER A 189 29.07 0.03 -8.30
C SER A 189 29.30 1.50 -8.68
N MET A 190 28.71 2.45 -7.94
CA MET A 190 28.98 3.88 -8.16
C MET A 190 30.39 4.28 -7.69
N GLN A 191 30.91 3.68 -6.64
CA GLN A 191 32.30 3.90 -6.19
C GLN A 191 33.31 3.31 -7.17
N GLU A 192 33.07 2.11 -7.71
CA GLU A 192 33.90 1.50 -8.74
C GLU A 192 33.95 2.33 -10.02
N HIS A 193 32.78 2.86 -10.46
CA HIS A 193 32.75 3.75 -11.64
C HIS A 193 33.43 5.11 -11.40
N GLN A 194 33.46 5.61 -10.18
CA GLN A 194 34.18 6.85 -9.87
C GLN A 194 35.72 6.62 -9.84
N VAL A 195 36.15 5.48 -9.30
CA VAL A 195 37.58 5.11 -9.28
C VAL A 195 38.11 4.86 -10.70
N GLN A 196 37.30 4.24 -11.57
CA GLN A 196 37.66 3.97 -12.96
C GLN A 196 37.75 5.23 -13.85
N LYS A 197 37.12 6.34 -13.47
CA LYS A 197 37.20 7.65 -14.16
C LYS A 197 38.37 8.50 -13.71
N LEU A 198 39.08 8.09 -12.66
CA LEU A 198 40.24 8.82 -12.11
C LEU A 198 41.60 8.21 -12.54
N HIS A 199 41.57 7.10 -13.26
CA HIS A 199 42.67 6.46 -13.93
C HIS A 199 42.51 6.52 -15.46
#